data_6cdd82e77596dde364f989303498787c
#
_entry.id   6cdd82e77596dde364f989303498787c
#
_cell.length_a   1.000
_cell.length_b   1.000
_cell.length_c   1.000
_cell.angle_alpha   90.00
_cell.angle_beta   90.00
_cell.angle_gamma   90.00
#
_symmetry.space_group_name_H-M   'P 1'
#
loop_
_entity.id
_entity.type
_entity.pdbx_description
1 polymer ?
#
loop_
_entity_poly.entity_id
_entity_poly.type
_entity_poly.pdbx_seq_one_letter_code
_entity_poly.pdbx_strand_id
1 'polypeptide(L)'
;AARERGTMSKDVDKLLSMMRQAPGIAARARPEAPKKAYDTSFETLPQYQQIKFQREFARFAELTVPYYRMHETRSGNEAIINGQKLINFASYDYLGLNGHPEIVAAAEKALTEFGTSVSASRISAGERQVHRDLEILLAKNYDAEDCIVFNSGHAGGVSTMVALVGPKDLIIHDVLIHNCIVVGAQLSGATRRTYPHNDLDALEKLLEAERPRYERCLIATEGLFSMDGDGPDMARLVELKQKYGAWLLMDDAHALGVLGTHGRGIFEHQNQPASGVDLWFGTL
;
A
#
# COMPACT_ATOMS: atom_id res chain seq x y z
N ALA A 1 46.11 -23.91 -7.26
CA ALA A 1 44.95 -24.17 -6.38
C ALA A 1 45.09 -23.63 -4.95
N ALA A 2 46.26 -23.17 -4.49
CA ALA A 2 46.48 -22.64 -3.14
C ALA A 2 46.50 -21.10 -3.08
N ARG A 3 46.60 -20.38 -4.19
CA ARG A 3 46.64 -18.93 -4.26
C ARG A 3 45.23 -18.24 -4.32
N GLU A 4 44.20 -18.95 -4.76
CA GLU A 4 42.87 -18.39 -4.90
C GLU A 4 42.05 -18.41 -3.60
N ARG A 5 42.37 -19.28 -2.63
CA ARG A 5 41.68 -19.31 -1.32
C ARG A 5 42.07 -18.17 -0.38
N GLY A 6 43.23 -17.53 -0.60
CA GLY A 6 43.72 -16.44 0.23
C GLY A 6 43.08 -15.07 -0.09
N THR A 7 42.60 -14.87 -1.32
CA THR A 7 42.00 -13.62 -1.78
C THR A 7 40.51 -13.52 -1.36
N MET A 8 39.78 -14.62 -1.48
CA MET A 8 38.36 -14.67 -1.03
C MET A 8 38.18 -14.40 0.47
N SER A 9 39.15 -14.83 1.33
CA SER A 9 39.08 -14.60 2.77
C SER A 9 39.23 -13.10 3.12
N LYS A 10 40.14 -12.39 2.45
CA LYS A 10 40.37 -10.96 2.71
C LYS A 10 39.21 -10.06 2.27
N ASP A 11 38.53 -10.42 1.20
CA ASP A 11 37.36 -9.68 0.73
C ASP A 11 36.13 -9.91 1.62
N VAL A 12 35.96 -11.12 2.13
CA VAL A 12 34.92 -11.45 3.12
C VAL A 12 35.18 -10.73 4.44
N ASP A 13 36.42 -10.71 4.93
CA ASP A 13 36.78 -9.99 6.15
C ASP A 13 36.59 -8.47 6.02
N LYS A 14 36.89 -7.92 4.83
CA LYS A 14 36.64 -6.51 4.52
C LYS A 14 35.15 -6.21 4.47
N LEU A 15 34.33 -7.08 3.88
CA LEU A 15 32.88 -6.94 3.85
C LEU A 15 32.27 -7.01 5.26
N LEU A 16 32.72 -7.95 6.08
CA LEU A 16 32.30 -8.08 7.47
C LEU A 16 32.72 -6.88 8.34
N SER A 17 33.90 -6.29 8.07
CA SER A 17 34.34 -5.07 8.75
C SER A 17 33.48 -3.86 8.37
N MET A 18 33.08 -3.75 7.10
CA MET A 18 32.16 -2.69 6.64
C MET A 18 30.75 -2.83 7.24
N MET A 19 30.26 -4.06 7.39
CA MET A 19 28.97 -4.32 8.04
C MET A 19 29.01 -4.02 9.55
N ARG A 20 30.16 -4.17 10.21
CA ARG A 20 30.34 -3.81 11.62
C ARG A 20 30.51 -2.31 11.86
N GLN A 21 30.83 -1.54 10.81
CA GLN A 21 30.97 -0.08 10.87
C GLN A 21 29.69 0.66 10.44
N ALA A 22 28.61 -0.06 10.09
CA ALA A 22 27.31 0.57 9.92
C ALA A 22 26.94 1.32 11.23
N PRO A 23 26.52 2.58 11.16
CA PRO A 23 26.17 3.34 12.35
C PRO A 23 25.11 2.57 13.11
N GLY A 24 25.47 2.05 14.29
CA GLY A 24 24.56 1.37 15.18
C GLY A 24 23.38 2.31 15.48
N ILE A 25 22.18 1.77 15.48
CA ILE A 25 21.00 2.45 15.99
C ILE A 25 21.39 2.97 17.38
N ALA A 26 21.50 4.30 17.52
CA ALA A 26 21.87 4.94 18.77
C ALA A 26 20.98 4.36 19.87
N ALA A 27 21.61 3.74 20.88
CA ALA A 27 20.90 3.17 22.00
C ALA A 27 20.05 4.30 22.62
N ARG A 28 18.74 4.21 22.50
CA ARG A 28 17.83 5.12 23.19
C ARG A 28 18.17 5.05 24.67
N ALA A 29 18.43 6.20 25.30
CA ALA A 29 18.63 6.29 26.72
C ALA A 29 17.53 5.50 27.44
N ARG A 30 17.91 4.59 28.33
CA ARG A 30 16.92 3.87 29.14
C ARG A 30 16.16 4.91 29.96
N PRO A 31 14.83 4.95 29.88
CA PRO A 31 14.07 5.84 30.74
C PRO A 31 14.34 5.52 32.21
N GLU A 32 14.40 6.55 33.05
CA GLU A 32 14.52 6.36 34.51
C GLU A 32 13.38 5.43 35.00
N ALA A 33 13.72 4.56 35.95
CA ALA A 33 12.76 3.64 36.54
C ALA A 33 11.63 4.44 37.23
N PRO A 34 10.38 4.17 36.93
CA PRO A 34 9.29 4.97 37.46
C PRO A 34 9.00 4.70 38.91
N LYS A 35 8.61 5.75 39.60
CA LYS A 35 8.27 5.76 41.04
C LYS A 35 6.85 5.27 41.39
N LYS A 36 6.02 4.88 40.36
CA LYS A 36 4.63 4.43 40.52
C LYS A 36 4.42 3.06 39.88
N ALA A 37 3.52 2.27 40.46
CA ALA A 37 3.03 1.06 39.85
C ALA A 37 2.39 1.38 38.47
N TYR A 38 2.75 0.59 37.45
CA TYR A 38 2.21 0.76 36.12
C TYR A 38 0.81 0.11 36.03
N ASP A 39 -0.08 0.81 35.36
CA ASP A 39 -1.32 0.18 34.91
C ASP A 39 -1.00 -0.67 33.66
N THR A 40 -1.21 -1.96 33.79
CA THR A 40 -0.99 -2.94 32.72
C THR A 40 -2.29 -3.48 32.13
N SER A 41 -3.44 -2.92 32.56
CA SER A 41 -4.74 -3.30 32.02
C SER A 41 -4.97 -2.69 30.65
N PHE A 42 -5.30 -3.51 29.65
CA PHE A 42 -5.75 -3.03 28.34
C PHE A 42 -7.08 -2.28 28.43
N GLU A 43 -7.86 -2.51 29.48
CA GLU A 43 -9.16 -1.87 29.66
C GLU A 43 -9.07 -0.36 29.93
N THR A 44 -7.91 0.12 30.40
CA THR A 44 -7.69 1.55 30.66
C THR A 44 -7.24 2.32 29.43
N LEU A 45 -6.93 1.65 28.32
CA LEU A 45 -6.57 2.28 27.06
C LEU A 45 -7.75 3.14 26.54
N PRO A 46 -7.51 4.41 26.13
CA PRO A 46 -8.55 5.28 25.59
C PRO A 46 -9.33 4.63 24.43
N GLN A 47 -8.64 3.92 23.54
CA GLN A 47 -9.22 3.21 22.41
C GLN A 47 -10.17 2.08 22.87
N TYR A 48 -9.78 1.34 23.91
CA TYR A 48 -10.64 0.30 24.47
C TYR A 48 -11.90 0.90 25.11
N GLN A 49 -11.76 1.96 25.89
CA GLN A 49 -12.88 2.67 26.48
C GLN A 49 -13.84 3.24 25.44
N GLN A 50 -13.32 3.76 24.34
CA GLN A 50 -14.14 4.25 23.23
C GLN A 50 -14.97 3.12 22.59
N ILE A 51 -14.34 1.97 22.31
CA ILE A 51 -15.06 0.79 21.77
C ILE A 51 -16.09 0.27 22.74
N LYS A 52 -15.78 0.22 24.01
CA LYS A 52 -16.71 -0.18 25.08
C LYS A 52 -17.93 0.73 25.13
N PHE A 53 -17.70 2.04 25.14
CA PHE A 53 -18.78 3.04 25.11
C PHE A 53 -19.68 2.89 23.87
N GLN A 54 -19.09 2.74 22.68
CA GLN A 54 -19.83 2.55 21.44
C GLN A 54 -20.71 1.29 21.49
N ARG A 55 -20.19 0.19 22.02
CA ARG A 55 -20.94 -1.07 22.17
C ARG A 55 -22.09 -0.94 23.17
N GLU A 56 -21.84 -0.29 24.30
CA GLU A 56 -22.86 -0.06 25.33
C GLU A 56 -23.96 0.88 24.80
N PHE A 57 -23.59 1.94 24.10
CA PHE A 57 -24.52 2.85 23.44
C PHE A 57 -25.38 2.13 22.38
N ALA A 58 -24.76 1.33 21.53
CA ALA A 58 -25.48 0.55 20.51
C ALA A 58 -26.51 -0.41 21.16
N ARG A 59 -26.13 -1.07 22.25
CA ARG A 59 -27.06 -1.94 23.01
C ARG A 59 -28.21 -1.14 23.61
N PHE A 60 -27.92 0.00 24.23
CA PHE A 60 -28.95 0.89 24.83
C PHE A 60 -29.92 1.42 23.77
N ALA A 61 -29.41 1.81 22.61
CA ALA A 61 -30.19 2.34 21.49
C ALA A 61 -30.83 1.26 20.60
N GLU A 62 -30.69 -0.03 20.97
CA GLU A 62 -31.14 -1.19 20.16
C GLU A 62 -30.63 -1.18 18.72
N LEU A 63 -29.41 -0.59 18.50
CA LEU A 63 -28.79 -0.50 17.20
C LEU A 63 -28.00 -1.79 16.88
N THR A 64 -28.18 -2.29 15.68
CA THR A 64 -27.35 -3.37 15.18
C THR A 64 -25.94 -2.87 14.87
N VAL A 65 -24.93 -3.47 15.49
CA VAL A 65 -23.52 -3.18 15.17
C VAL A 65 -23.24 -3.60 13.73
N PRO A 66 -22.81 -2.70 12.85
CA PRO A 66 -22.63 -3.02 11.43
C PRO A 66 -21.33 -3.80 11.15
N TYR A 67 -20.44 -3.90 12.13
CA TYR A 67 -19.12 -4.50 11.98
C TYR A 67 -19.10 -5.98 12.36
N TYR A 68 -18.17 -6.73 11.76
CA TYR A 68 -17.94 -8.17 12.03
C TYR A 68 -19.16 -9.06 11.82
N ARG A 69 -20.01 -8.71 10.85
CA ARG A 69 -21.15 -9.53 10.46
C ARG A 69 -20.66 -10.72 9.64
N MET A 70 -21.05 -11.92 10.02
CA MET A 70 -20.68 -13.13 9.29
C MET A 70 -21.50 -13.26 8.01
N HIS A 71 -20.81 -13.39 6.88
CA HIS A 71 -21.41 -13.75 5.60
C HIS A 71 -21.40 -15.28 5.48
N GLU A 72 -22.54 -15.87 5.16
CA GLU A 72 -22.74 -17.32 5.09
C GLU A 72 -22.37 -17.89 3.72
N THR A 73 -22.10 -17.02 2.73
CA THR A 73 -21.76 -17.39 1.37
C THR A 73 -20.47 -16.70 0.93
N ARG A 74 -19.94 -17.11 -0.25
CA ARG A 74 -18.84 -16.39 -0.88
C ARG A 74 -19.23 -14.92 -1.16
N SER A 75 -18.26 -14.05 -1.22
CA SER A 75 -18.46 -12.66 -1.62
C SER A 75 -18.96 -12.59 -3.07
N GLY A 76 -19.86 -11.66 -3.32
CA GLY A 76 -20.48 -11.41 -4.62
C GLY A 76 -21.46 -10.24 -4.48
N ASN A 77 -22.33 -10.04 -5.49
CA ASN A 77 -23.35 -9.01 -5.48
C ASN A 77 -24.50 -9.26 -4.47
N GLU A 78 -24.55 -10.46 -3.90
CA GLU A 78 -25.49 -10.86 -2.86
C GLU A 78 -24.75 -11.44 -1.66
N ALA A 79 -25.32 -11.29 -0.48
CA ALA A 79 -24.82 -11.88 0.76
C ALA A 79 -25.98 -12.49 1.54
N ILE A 80 -25.71 -13.58 2.27
CA ILE A 80 -26.61 -14.11 3.28
C ILE A 80 -26.02 -13.80 4.64
N ILE A 81 -26.78 -13.07 5.47
CA ILE A 81 -26.38 -12.67 6.82
C ILE A 81 -27.55 -12.97 7.76
N ASN A 82 -27.33 -13.82 8.75
CA ASN A 82 -28.36 -14.32 9.66
C ASN A 82 -29.58 -14.90 8.91
N GLY A 83 -29.31 -15.68 7.86
CA GLY A 83 -30.34 -16.29 7.01
C GLY A 83 -31.09 -15.31 6.10
N GLN A 84 -30.75 -14.02 6.12
CA GLN A 84 -31.38 -13.02 5.25
C GLN A 84 -30.54 -12.73 4.04
N LYS A 85 -31.18 -12.79 2.86
CA LYS A 85 -30.55 -12.42 1.58
C LYS A 85 -30.55 -10.89 1.43
N LEU A 86 -29.36 -10.32 1.21
CA LEU A 86 -29.13 -8.89 1.09
C LEU A 86 -28.35 -8.59 -0.19
N ILE A 87 -28.55 -7.41 -0.78
CA ILE A 87 -27.68 -6.89 -1.84
C ILE A 87 -26.39 -6.39 -1.17
N ASN A 88 -25.26 -6.81 -1.73
CA ASN A 88 -23.95 -6.53 -1.13
C ASN A 88 -23.25 -5.41 -1.88
N PHE A 89 -23.15 -4.24 -1.26
CA PHE A 89 -22.38 -3.08 -1.73
C PHE A 89 -21.02 -2.92 -1.03
N ALA A 90 -20.64 -3.85 -0.14
CA ALA A 90 -19.42 -3.74 0.66
C ALA A 90 -18.30 -4.71 0.22
N SER A 91 -18.51 -5.42 -0.89
CA SER A 91 -17.51 -6.35 -1.43
C SER A 91 -16.47 -5.63 -2.26
N TYR A 92 -15.21 -6.07 -2.18
CA TYR A 92 -14.14 -5.67 -3.10
C TYR A 92 -14.14 -6.45 -4.41
N ASP A 93 -15.08 -7.37 -4.59
CA ASP A 93 -15.28 -8.12 -5.84
C ASP A 93 -16.01 -7.26 -6.88
N TYR A 94 -15.36 -6.17 -7.31
CA TYR A 94 -15.94 -5.16 -8.20
C TYR A 94 -16.37 -5.73 -9.53
N LEU A 95 -15.69 -6.76 -10.03
CA LEU A 95 -15.93 -7.38 -11.32
C LEU A 95 -16.79 -8.64 -11.23
N GLY A 96 -17.17 -9.09 -10.03
CA GLY A 96 -17.93 -10.34 -9.84
C GLY A 96 -17.12 -11.59 -10.20
N LEU A 97 -15.81 -11.53 -10.14
CA LEU A 97 -14.92 -12.62 -10.55
C LEU A 97 -14.64 -13.63 -9.43
N ASN A 98 -15.00 -13.33 -8.20
CA ASN A 98 -14.81 -14.26 -7.09
C ASN A 98 -15.65 -15.53 -7.29
N GLY A 99 -14.96 -16.63 -7.51
CA GLY A 99 -15.59 -17.93 -7.83
C GLY A 99 -15.93 -18.13 -9.31
N HIS A 100 -15.37 -17.28 -10.21
CA HIS A 100 -15.44 -17.56 -11.66
C HIS A 100 -14.76 -18.90 -11.97
N PRO A 101 -15.36 -19.80 -12.78
CA PRO A 101 -14.87 -21.16 -12.98
C PRO A 101 -13.42 -21.24 -13.45
N GLU A 102 -12.99 -20.37 -14.34
CA GLU A 102 -11.61 -20.34 -14.83
C GLU A 102 -10.61 -19.93 -13.75
N ILE A 103 -10.99 -18.97 -12.89
CA ILE A 103 -10.14 -18.51 -11.79
C ILE A 103 -10.01 -19.62 -10.73
N VAL A 104 -11.13 -20.27 -10.41
CA VAL A 104 -11.13 -21.42 -9.47
C VAL A 104 -10.25 -22.53 -10.01
N ALA A 105 -10.39 -22.91 -11.28
CA ALA A 105 -9.57 -23.96 -11.88
C ALA A 105 -8.08 -23.62 -11.90
N ALA A 106 -7.72 -22.36 -12.16
CA ALA A 106 -6.34 -21.89 -12.10
C ALA A 106 -5.77 -21.95 -10.66
N ALA A 107 -6.58 -21.58 -9.68
CA ALA A 107 -6.21 -21.67 -8.25
C ALA A 107 -6.02 -23.12 -7.79
N GLU A 108 -6.91 -24.04 -8.17
CA GLU A 108 -6.79 -25.48 -7.89
C GLU A 108 -5.53 -26.09 -8.50
N LYS A 109 -5.23 -25.72 -9.74
CA LYS A 109 -3.99 -26.13 -10.42
C LYS A 109 -2.76 -25.64 -9.66
N ALA A 110 -2.71 -24.35 -9.30
CA ALA A 110 -1.60 -23.77 -8.57
C ALA A 110 -1.45 -24.40 -7.17
N LEU A 111 -2.56 -24.68 -6.49
CA LEU A 111 -2.56 -25.37 -5.19
C LEU A 111 -1.98 -26.78 -5.31
N THR A 112 -2.32 -27.50 -6.35
CA THR A 112 -1.80 -28.84 -6.61
C THR A 112 -0.29 -28.82 -6.93
N GLU A 113 0.17 -27.85 -7.69
CA GLU A 113 1.54 -27.72 -8.14
C GLU A 113 2.48 -27.17 -7.05
N PHE A 114 2.05 -26.13 -6.33
CA PHE A 114 2.90 -25.39 -5.39
C PHE A 114 2.55 -25.62 -3.92
N GLY A 115 1.46 -26.30 -3.62
CA GLY A 115 0.96 -26.49 -2.25
C GLY A 115 0.24 -25.25 -1.70
N THR A 116 -0.08 -25.29 -0.40
CA THR A 116 -0.84 -24.23 0.28
C THR A 116 0.00 -23.03 0.69
N SER A 117 1.32 -23.11 0.57
CA SER A 117 2.25 -22.04 0.97
C SER A 117 3.59 -22.23 0.28
N VAL A 118 4.25 -21.12 -0.01
CA VAL A 118 5.66 -21.12 -0.47
C VAL A 118 6.65 -21.37 0.67
N SER A 119 6.18 -21.36 1.93
CA SER A 119 6.92 -21.68 3.17
C SER A 119 8.23 -20.94 3.37
N ALA A 120 8.41 -19.79 2.71
CA ALA A 120 9.59 -18.93 2.84
C ALA A 120 9.30 -17.52 2.31
N SER A 121 10.16 -16.56 2.64
CA SER A 121 10.13 -15.25 1.98
C SER A 121 10.64 -15.34 0.55
N ARG A 122 10.13 -14.48 -0.34
CA ARG A 122 10.54 -14.43 -1.76
C ARG A 122 12.05 -14.25 -1.92
N ILE A 123 12.68 -13.42 -1.09
CA ILE A 123 14.11 -13.12 -1.16
C ILE A 123 15.01 -14.33 -0.84
N SER A 124 14.48 -15.35 -0.18
CA SER A 124 15.25 -16.55 0.20
C SER A 124 14.90 -17.77 -0.66
N ALA A 125 13.77 -18.40 -0.41
CA ALA A 125 13.35 -19.63 -1.09
C ALA A 125 11.87 -19.64 -1.50
N GLY A 126 11.13 -18.53 -1.28
CA GLY A 126 9.70 -18.43 -1.54
C GLY A 126 9.32 -18.00 -2.96
N GLU A 127 10.28 -17.64 -3.81
CA GLU A 127 9.99 -17.21 -5.19
C GLU A 127 9.42 -18.36 -6.03
N ARG A 128 8.40 -18.04 -6.83
CA ARG A 128 7.74 -18.98 -7.75
C ARG A 128 7.52 -18.30 -9.10
N GLN A 129 7.48 -19.09 -10.17
CA GLN A 129 7.26 -18.57 -11.52
C GLN A 129 5.96 -17.78 -11.64
N VAL A 130 4.90 -18.20 -10.97
CA VAL A 130 3.59 -17.51 -10.96
C VAL A 130 3.67 -16.07 -10.41
N HIS A 131 4.60 -15.77 -9.50
CA HIS A 131 4.81 -14.39 -9.05
C HIS A 131 5.35 -13.55 -10.19
N ARG A 132 6.38 -14.05 -10.89
CA ARG A 132 6.99 -13.33 -12.00
C ARG A 132 6.03 -13.18 -13.20
N ASP A 133 5.25 -14.20 -13.49
CA ASP A 133 4.26 -14.15 -14.58
C ASP A 133 3.21 -13.05 -14.30
N LEU A 134 2.74 -12.96 -13.07
CA LEU A 134 1.81 -11.89 -12.65
C LEU A 134 2.46 -10.50 -12.75
N GLU A 135 3.70 -10.35 -12.27
CA GLU A 135 4.46 -9.10 -12.33
C GLU A 135 4.64 -8.61 -13.78
N ILE A 136 4.97 -9.52 -14.71
CA ILE A 136 5.11 -9.20 -16.14
C ILE A 136 3.76 -8.71 -16.73
N LEU A 137 2.66 -9.35 -16.36
CA LEU A 137 1.33 -8.96 -16.85
C LEU A 137 0.92 -7.59 -16.32
N LEU A 138 1.17 -7.32 -15.04
CA LEU A 138 0.88 -6.02 -14.42
C LEU A 138 1.76 -4.91 -14.99
N ALA A 139 3.06 -5.15 -15.12
CA ALA A 139 3.98 -4.20 -15.75
C ALA A 139 3.54 -3.85 -17.18
N LYS A 140 3.13 -4.86 -17.96
CA LYS A 140 2.60 -4.65 -19.31
C LYS A 140 1.32 -3.82 -19.32
N ASN A 141 0.42 -3.99 -18.34
CA ASN A 141 -0.81 -3.21 -18.27
C ASN A 141 -0.53 -1.71 -18.16
N TYR A 142 0.47 -1.35 -17.36
CA TYR A 142 0.82 0.04 -17.04
C TYR A 142 1.98 0.60 -17.88
N ASP A 143 2.45 -0.11 -18.90
CA ASP A 143 3.64 0.25 -19.69
C ASP A 143 4.86 0.56 -18.78
N ALA A 144 4.97 -0.16 -17.65
CA ALA A 144 6.04 -0.02 -16.69
C ALA A 144 7.21 -0.98 -17.01
N GLU A 145 8.43 -0.60 -16.60
CA GLU A 145 9.62 -1.42 -16.82
C GLU A 145 9.57 -2.74 -16.06
N ASP A 146 9.02 -2.71 -14.83
CA ASP A 146 8.90 -3.89 -13.98
C ASP A 146 7.79 -3.72 -12.94
N CYS A 147 7.46 -4.78 -12.24
CA CYS A 147 6.48 -4.83 -11.17
C CYS A 147 6.99 -5.72 -10.04
N ILE A 148 6.56 -5.44 -8.82
CA ILE A 148 6.77 -6.29 -7.66
C ILE A 148 5.45 -6.55 -6.94
N VAL A 149 5.14 -7.82 -6.68
CA VAL A 149 3.92 -8.25 -5.99
C VAL A 149 4.21 -8.52 -4.51
N PHE A 150 3.34 -8.00 -3.66
CA PHE A 150 3.33 -8.23 -2.21
C PHE A 150 2.12 -9.09 -1.83
N ASN A 151 2.19 -9.74 -0.68
CA ASN A 151 1.06 -10.51 -0.12
C ASN A 151 -0.01 -9.64 0.54
N SER A 152 0.18 -8.33 0.56
CA SER A 152 -0.74 -7.36 1.15
C SER A 152 -0.53 -5.99 0.49
N GLY A 153 -1.59 -5.39 -0.05
CA GLY A 153 -1.56 -4.03 -0.58
C GLY A 153 -1.11 -3.02 0.48
N HIS A 154 -1.65 -3.11 1.71
CA HIS A 154 -1.23 -2.23 2.80
C HIS A 154 0.28 -2.33 3.08
N ALA A 155 0.83 -3.54 3.21
CA ALA A 155 2.26 -3.72 3.44
C ALA A 155 3.10 -3.26 2.24
N GLY A 156 2.62 -3.48 1.02
CA GLY A 156 3.25 -2.98 -0.21
C GLY A 156 3.36 -1.46 -0.22
N GLY A 157 2.26 -0.74 0.04
CA GLY A 157 2.23 0.71 0.10
C GLY A 157 3.16 1.28 1.18
N VAL A 158 3.10 0.74 2.40
CA VAL A 158 3.99 1.14 3.50
C VAL A 158 5.46 0.91 3.12
N SER A 159 5.81 -0.27 2.60
CA SER A 159 7.18 -0.62 2.26
C SER A 159 7.73 0.23 1.12
N THR A 160 6.92 0.53 0.12
CA THR A 160 7.27 1.39 -1.01
C THR A 160 7.64 2.79 -0.53
N MET A 161 6.82 3.41 0.33
CA MET A 161 7.12 4.72 0.88
C MET A 161 8.45 4.73 1.65
N VAL A 162 8.66 3.76 2.54
CA VAL A 162 9.88 3.68 3.36
C VAL A 162 11.13 3.42 2.51
N ALA A 163 11.00 2.71 1.40
CA ALA A 163 12.11 2.40 0.51
C ALA A 163 12.54 3.59 -0.37
N LEU A 164 11.60 4.45 -0.77
CA LEU A 164 11.84 5.46 -1.80
C LEU A 164 12.22 6.83 -1.24
N VAL A 165 11.70 7.20 -0.08
CA VAL A 165 11.86 8.54 0.48
C VAL A 165 12.31 8.49 1.93
N GLY A 166 13.01 9.54 2.37
CA GLY A 166 13.59 9.62 3.71
C GLY A 166 13.60 11.05 4.27
N PRO A 167 14.38 11.29 5.36
CA PRO A 167 14.32 12.56 6.12
C PRO A 167 14.65 13.84 5.34
N LYS A 168 15.28 13.71 4.17
CA LYS A 168 15.63 14.85 3.32
C LYS A 168 14.62 15.10 2.19
N ASP A 169 13.58 14.28 2.12
CA ASP A 169 12.63 14.27 1.03
C ASP A 169 11.26 14.82 1.46
N LEU A 170 10.47 15.22 0.48
CA LEU A 170 9.12 15.74 0.65
C LEU A 170 8.11 14.74 0.07
N ILE A 171 7.05 14.46 0.82
CA ILE A 171 5.86 13.77 0.32
C ILE A 171 4.70 14.76 0.39
N ILE A 172 4.04 14.99 -0.74
CA ILE A 172 2.80 15.75 -0.81
C ILE A 172 1.70 14.80 -1.27
N HIS A 173 0.64 14.67 -0.50
CA HIS A 173 -0.43 13.75 -0.85
C HIS A 173 -1.82 14.35 -0.66
N ASP A 174 -2.80 13.82 -1.38
CA ASP A 174 -4.21 14.13 -1.18
C ASP A 174 -4.63 13.82 0.27
N VAL A 175 -5.49 14.64 0.83
CA VAL A 175 -5.96 14.48 2.21
C VAL A 175 -6.72 13.16 2.43
N LEU A 176 -7.35 12.61 1.39
CA LEU A 176 -8.14 11.38 1.43
C LEU A 176 -7.37 10.13 1.01
N ILE A 177 -6.07 10.24 0.70
CA ILE A 177 -5.28 9.09 0.26
C ILE A 177 -5.31 7.93 1.27
N HIS A 178 -5.24 6.71 0.76
CA HIS A 178 -5.31 5.50 1.58
C HIS A 178 -4.26 5.48 2.71
N ASN A 179 -4.66 4.98 3.86
CA ASN A 179 -3.87 4.98 5.09
C ASN A 179 -2.49 4.31 4.94
N CYS A 180 -2.30 3.34 4.06
CA CYS A 180 -0.99 2.70 3.86
C CYS A 180 0.08 3.71 3.40
N ILE A 181 -0.28 4.66 2.54
CA ILE A 181 0.62 5.73 2.09
C ILE A 181 0.93 6.68 3.23
N VAL A 182 -0.07 7.05 4.04
CA VAL A 182 0.10 7.91 5.22
C VAL A 182 1.05 7.27 6.25
N VAL A 183 0.84 5.99 6.56
CA VAL A 183 1.70 5.24 7.51
C VAL A 183 3.11 5.10 6.97
N GLY A 184 3.26 4.75 5.70
CA GLY A 184 4.56 4.65 5.05
C GLY A 184 5.31 5.99 5.04
N ALA A 185 4.61 7.09 4.73
CA ALA A 185 5.17 8.44 4.78
C ALA A 185 5.65 8.83 6.19
N GLN A 186 4.90 8.46 7.23
CA GLN A 186 5.31 8.68 8.61
C GLN A 186 6.55 7.87 8.99
N LEU A 187 6.61 6.61 8.59
CA LEU A 187 7.72 5.71 8.90
C LEU A 187 8.99 6.04 8.13
N SER A 188 8.90 6.60 6.94
CA SER A 188 10.05 7.02 6.12
C SER A 188 10.87 8.14 6.75
N GLY A 189 10.25 8.93 7.63
CA GLY A 189 10.85 10.14 8.21
C GLY A 189 10.87 11.35 7.26
N ALA A 190 10.30 11.23 6.05
CA ALA A 190 10.19 12.34 5.11
C ALA A 190 9.24 13.43 5.63
N THR A 191 9.45 14.66 5.19
CA THR A 191 8.50 15.73 5.47
C THR A 191 7.21 15.49 4.72
N ARG A 192 6.10 15.46 5.44
CA ARG A 192 4.78 15.21 4.89
C ARG A 192 3.96 16.49 4.82
N ARG A 193 3.31 16.73 3.69
CA ARG A 193 2.30 17.77 3.46
C ARG A 193 1.06 17.16 2.83
N THR A 194 -0.08 17.76 3.07
CA THR A 194 -1.36 17.38 2.47
C THR A 194 -1.94 18.54 1.71
N TYR A 195 -2.62 18.25 0.61
CA TYR A 195 -3.46 19.22 -0.10
C TYR A 195 -4.94 18.78 -0.01
N PRO A 196 -5.89 19.73 -0.10
CA PRO A 196 -7.32 19.43 -0.12
C PRO A 196 -7.66 18.49 -1.28
N HIS A 197 -8.66 17.65 -1.06
CA HIS A 197 -9.06 16.62 -2.01
C HIS A 197 -9.24 17.15 -3.44
N ASN A 198 -8.48 16.56 -4.37
CA ASN A 198 -8.43 16.90 -5.81
C ASN A 198 -8.15 18.38 -6.13
N ASP A 199 -7.69 19.19 -5.15
CA ASP A 199 -7.33 20.60 -5.37
C ASP A 199 -5.88 20.72 -5.88
N LEU A 200 -5.72 20.62 -7.20
CA LEU A 200 -4.39 20.67 -7.85
C LEU A 200 -3.79 22.09 -7.85
N ASP A 201 -4.59 23.13 -7.66
CA ASP A 201 -4.06 24.50 -7.48
C ASP A 201 -3.43 24.66 -6.08
N ALA A 202 -4.03 24.04 -5.06
CA ALA A 202 -3.42 23.96 -3.73
C ALA A 202 -2.15 23.09 -3.75
N LEU A 203 -2.14 21.98 -4.48
CA LEU A 203 -0.94 21.16 -4.70
C LEU A 203 0.17 21.99 -5.35
N GLU A 204 -0.13 22.75 -6.40
CA GLU A 204 0.87 23.58 -7.09
C GLU A 204 1.48 24.62 -6.16
N LYS A 205 0.67 25.32 -5.36
CA LYS A 205 1.16 26.29 -4.35
C LYS A 205 2.08 25.64 -3.33
N LEU A 206 1.76 24.40 -2.89
CA LEU A 206 2.63 23.66 -1.98
C LEU A 206 3.95 23.28 -2.63
N LEU A 207 3.92 22.82 -3.89
CA LEU A 207 5.12 22.52 -4.67
C LEU A 207 6.00 23.75 -4.84
N GLU A 208 5.43 24.88 -5.22
CA GLU A 208 6.16 26.13 -5.36
C GLU A 208 6.86 26.56 -4.06
N ALA A 209 6.17 26.47 -2.93
CA ALA A 209 6.67 26.91 -1.63
C ALA A 209 7.67 25.94 -0.99
N GLU A 210 7.46 24.65 -1.13
CA GLU A 210 8.20 23.64 -0.35
C GLU A 210 9.27 22.90 -1.15
N ARG A 211 9.03 22.59 -2.45
CA ARG A 211 9.91 21.74 -3.27
C ARG A 211 11.40 22.14 -3.25
N PRO A 212 11.78 23.43 -3.29
CA PRO A 212 13.19 23.83 -3.32
C PRO A 212 14.00 23.47 -2.07
N ARG A 213 13.35 23.06 -1.00
CA ARG A 213 13.98 22.74 0.30
C ARG A 213 14.40 21.28 0.45
N TYR A 214 14.05 20.43 -0.50
CA TYR A 214 14.17 18.98 -0.37
C TYR A 214 14.95 18.37 -1.54
N GLU A 215 15.64 17.25 -1.29
CA GLU A 215 16.39 16.56 -2.32
C GLU A 215 15.44 15.92 -3.35
N ARG A 216 14.40 15.24 -2.88
CA ARG A 216 13.37 14.59 -3.72
C ARG A 216 11.98 15.03 -3.29
N CYS A 217 11.03 14.88 -4.19
CA CYS A 217 9.62 15.09 -3.89
C CYS A 217 8.80 13.97 -4.50
N LEU A 218 7.87 13.42 -3.73
CA LEU A 218 6.89 12.45 -4.17
C LEU A 218 5.50 13.05 -4.01
N ILE A 219 4.75 13.12 -5.11
CA ILE A 219 3.32 13.40 -5.12
C ILE A 219 2.61 12.05 -5.05
N ALA A 220 1.64 11.88 -4.15
CA ALA A 220 0.86 10.65 -4.04
C ALA A 220 -0.64 10.96 -4.03
N THR A 221 -1.38 10.23 -4.88
CA THR A 221 -2.85 10.34 -5.00
C THR A 221 -3.45 9.00 -5.42
N GLU A 222 -4.77 8.93 -5.51
CA GLU A 222 -5.49 7.75 -6.01
C GLU A 222 -6.06 8.01 -7.40
N GLY A 223 -6.11 6.99 -8.25
CA GLY A 223 -6.78 7.06 -9.56
C GLY A 223 -8.31 7.07 -9.43
N LEU A 224 -8.82 6.36 -8.44
CA LEU A 224 -10.23 6.36 -8.05
C LEU A 224 -10.30 6.26 -6.53
N PHE A 225 -10.82 7.29 -5.87
CA PHE A 225 -11.00 7.31 -4.42
C PHE A 225 -12.17 6.41 -4.00
N SER A 226 -11.90 5.49 -3.08
CA SER A 226 -12.81 4.40 -2.72
C SER A 226 -14.17 4.85 -2.19
N MET A 227 -14.21 5.93 -1.42
CA MET A 227 -15.44 6.38 -0.74
C MET A 227 -16.17 7.45 -1.54
N ASP A 228 -15.45 8.25 -2.30
CA ASP A 228 -15.99 9.41 -3.04
C ASP A 228 -16.33 9.03 -4.48
N GLY A 229 -15.63 8.04 -5.05
CA GLY A 229 -15.90 7.53 -6.41
C GLY A 229 -15.46 8.49 -7.51
N ASP A 230 -14.54 9.41 -7.19
CA ASP A 230 -13.95 10.37 -8.10
C ASP A 230 -12.42 10.18 -8.19
N GLY A 231 -11.78 10.96 -9.04
CA GLY A 231 -10.33 10.91 -9.23
C GLY A 231 -9.79 12.26 -9.75
N PRO A 232 -8.46 12.44 -9.71
CA PRO A 232 -7.81 13.67 -10.10
C PRO A 232 -7.73 13.84 -11.61
N ASP A 233 -7.44 15.07 -12.06
CA ASP A 233 -7.00 15.35 -13.43
C ASP A 233 -5.54 14.85 -13.59
N MET A 234 -5.40 13.70 -14.28
CA MET A 234 -4.12 13.05 -14.49
C MET A 234 -3.19 13.88 -15.37
N ALA A 235 -3.70 14.57 -16.39
CA ALA A 235 -2.90 15.41 -17.26
C ALA A 235 -2.23 16.56 -16.48
N ARG A 236 -3.01 17.20 -15.61
CA ARG A 236 -2.52 18.26 -14.73
C ARG A 236 -1.50 17.76 -13.70
N LEU A 237 -1.72 16.57 -13.13
CA LEU A 237 -0.74 15.95 -12.21
C LEU A 237 0.60 15.69 -12.89
N VAL A 238 0.58 15.16 -14.12
CA VAL A 238 1.79 14.91 -14.91
C VAL A 238 2.51 16.21 -15.25
N GLU A 239 1.77 17.27 -15.61
CA GLU A 239 2.35 18.59 -15.81
C GLU A 239 3.06 19.12 -14.55
N LEU A 240 2.39 19.03 -13.39
CA LEU A 240 2.93 19.50 -12.12
C LEU A 240 4.19 18.72 -11.71
N LYS A 241 4.16 17.38 -11.81
CA LYS A 241 5.34 16.57 -11.48
C LYS A 241 6.54 16.94 -12.36
N GLN A 242 6.32 17.17 -13.66
CA GLN A 242 7.39 17.55 -14.59
C GLN A 242 7.93 18.96 -14.27
N LYS A 243 7.02 19.91 -14.07
CA LYS A 243 7.37 21.32 -13.76
C LYS A 243 8.24 21.43 -12.50
N TYR A 244 7.91 20.66 -11.47
CA TYR A 244 8.60 20.74 -10.17
C TYR A 244 9.64 19.65 -9.93
N GLY A 245 9.90 18.77 -10.91
CA GLY A 245 10.85 17.66 -10.77
C GLY A 245 10.50 16.74 -9.61
N ALA A 246 9.25 16.29 -9.56
CA ALA A 246 8.73 15.37 -8.57
C ALA A 246 8.46 13.99 -9.18
N TRP A 247 8.41 12.97 -8.37
CA TRP A 247 7.82 11.68 -8.71
C TRP A 247 6.32 11.71 -8.47
N LEU A 248 5.58 10.92 -9.24
CA LEU A 248 4.15 10.71 -9.06
C LEU A 248 3.86 9.23 -8.75
N LEU A 249 3.26 8.97 -7.60
CA LEU A 249 2.64 7.71 -7.24
C LEU A 249 1.12 7.83 -7.44
N MET A 250 0.57 6.89 -8.20
CA MET A 250 -0.87 6.75 -8.41
C MET A 250 -1.34 5.42 -7.81
N ASP A 251 -2.19 5.48 -6.80
CA ASP A 251 -2.89 4.31 -6.27
C ASP A 251 -4.13 4.03 -7.11
N ASP A 252 -4.07 2.97 -7.89
CA ASP A 252 -5.11 2.55 -8.83
C ASP A 252 -5.91 1.34 -8.33
N ALA A 253 -5.84 1.05 -7.02
CA ALA A 253 -6.48 -0.12 -6.40
C ALA A 253 -7.98 -0.22 -6.67
N HIS A 254 -8.66 0.90 -6.81
CA HIS A 254 -10.09 0.96 -7.12
C HIS A 254 -10.40 1.20 -8.60
N ALA A 255 -9.41 1.58 -9.40
CA ALA A 255 -9.61 1.89 -10.82
C ALA A 255 -9.24 0.72 -11.75
N LEU A 256 -8.23 -0.07 -11.40
CA LEU A 256 -7.83 -1.26 -12.17
C LEU A 256 -9.01 -2.25 -12.27
N GLY A 257 -9.33 -2.65 -13.49
CA GLY A 257 -10.48 -3.49 -13.82
C GLY A 257 -11.80 -2.73 -13.92
N VAL A 258 -11.93 -1.54 -13.31
CA VAL A 258 -13.19 -0.77 -13.19
C VAL A 258 -13.26 0.38 -14.19
N LEU A 259 -12.20 1.15 -14.33
CA LEU A 259 -12.15 2.31 -15.21
C LEU A 259 -11.47 1.99 -16.55
N GLY A 260 -11.93 2.72 -17.59
CA GLY A 260 -11.44 2.54 -18.95
C GLY A 260 -12.25 1.51 -19.74
N THR A 261 -12.17 1.59 -21.07
CA THR A 261 -12.92 0.70 -21.97
C THR A 261 -12.48 -0.77 -21.85
N HIS A 262 -11.22 -0.99 -21.51
CA HIS A 262 -10.63 -2.32 -21.32
C HIS A 262 -10.32 -2.62 -19.84
N GLY A 263 -10.77 -1.76 -18.92
CA GLY A 263 -10.51 -1.91 -17.49
C GLY A 263 -9.05 -1.70 -17.10
N ARG A 264 -8.28 -0.93 -17.87
CA ARG A 264 -6.85 -0.74 -17.60
C ARG A 264 -6.56 0.25 -16.47
N GLY A 265 -7.56 0.98 -15.98
CA GLY A 265 -7.44 1.94 -14.89
C GLY A 265 -7.63 3.38 -15.31
N ILE A 266 -7.24 4.32 -14.44
CA ILE A 266 -7.51 5.76 -14.62
C ILE A 266 -6.86 6.34 -15.87
N PHE A 267 -5.66 5.89 -16.24
CA PHE A 267 -4.95 6.42 -17.40
C PHE A 267 -5.68 6.13 -18.71
N GLU A 268 -6.26 4.94 -18.85
CA GLU A 268 -7.11 4.61 -19.99
C GLU A 268 -8.40 5.42 -19.97
N HIS A 269 -9.03 5.55 -18.80
CA HIS A 269 -10.27 6.31 -18.63
C HIS A 269 -10.13 7.77 -19.08
N GLN A 270 -8.99 8.40 -18.75
CA GLN A 270 -8.71 9.78 -19.11
C GLN A 270 -7.91 9.93 -20.41
N ASN A 271 -7.69 8.82 -21.14
CA ASN A 271 -6.90 8.82 -22.38
C ASN A 271 -5.52 9.47 -22.22
N GLN A 272 -4.84 9.14 -21.13
CA GLN A 272 -3.48 9.61 -20.82
C GLN A 272 -2.48 8.46 -20.95
N PRO A 273 -1.20 8.72 -21.28
CA PRO A 273 -0.19 7.67 -21.28
C PRO A 273 0.11 7.20 -19.85
N ALA A 274 0.17 5.89 -19.64
CA ALA A 274 0.52 5.31 -18.35
C ALA A 274 1.94 5.70 -17.88
N SER A 275 2.85 5.93 -18.83
CA SER A 275 4.23 6.39 -18.58
C SER A 275 4.33 7.80 -17.96
N GLY A 276 3.23 8.54 -17.88
CA GLY A 276 3.17 9.79 -17.12
C GLY A 276 3.34 9.63 -15.61
N VAL A 277 3.08 8.44 -15.08
CA VAL A 277 3.21 8.09 -13.65
C VAL A 277 4.50 7.31 -13.43
N ASP A 278 5.23 7.60 -12.34
CA ASP A 278 6.49 6.90 -12.04
C ASP A 278 6.27 5.61 -11.26
N LEU A 279 5.22 5.60 -10.42
CA LEU A 279 4.90 4.48 -9.54
C LEU A 279 3.40 4.20 -9.59
N TRP A 280 3.05 3.12 -10.22
CA TRP A 280 1.71 2.56 -10.14
C TRP A 280 1.61 1.65 -8.92
N PHE A 281 0.61 1.85 -8.11
CA PHE A 281 0.27 1.02 -6.97
C PHE A 281 -1.16 0.51 -7.14
N GLY A 282 -1.43 -0.72 -6.74
CA GLY A 282 -2.76 -1.30 -6.85
C GLY A 282 -2.90 -2.58 -6.05
N THR A 283 -4.09 -3.17 -6.09
CA THR A 283 -4.39 -4.45 -5.44
C THR A 283 -5.33 -5.27 -6.32
N LEU A 284 -5.24 -6.60 -6.18
CA LEU A 284 -6.08 -7.57 -6.90
C LEU A 284 -7.05 -8.25 -5.96
#